data_8fb28e2a45e287487c8e0d2626a017c0
#
_entry.id   8fb28e2a45e287487c8e0d2626a017c0
#
_cell.length_a   1.000
_cell.length_b   1.000
_cell.length_c   1.000
_cell.angle_alpha   90.00
_cell.angle_beta   90.00
_cell.angle_gamma   90.00
#
_symmetry.space_group_name_H-M   'P 1'
#
loop_
_entity.id
_entity.type
_entity.pdbx_description
1 polymer ?
#
loop_
_entity_poly.entity_id
_entity_poly.type
_entity_poly.pdbx_seq_one_letter_code
_entity_poly.pdbx_strand_id
1 'polypeptide(L)'
;MEKKQRKMLTSFTILVLMILALAVLSWVVSAAVPDSGVAPASFATIIRSVVDGFSDAAGAGADLIAFIFCIGGFLGIVNSTGALDAGIATLVRKLNGREEILIAAVMFVFSIGGTTYGMCEETVPFYIMMAATMVAAGMDTLTGAIAVALGAGVGVLGSTINPFCTMAAVAACESVGVSVNVGTMIALGVVLWLTSYAVALYFVLKYAKKVKAEKGSTFLSLQEQKIQEEEFSKGFAADATLTSKQKLILWIFGLSFVVMICGFLPWEDYGVNLFAGWSEVIMGEGIPMGYWYFDEGAVLFFIMAIVIGLIAGMKEDEFVNKFIAGSADLISVAFIIAV
;
A
#
# COMPACT_ATOMS: atom_id res chain seq x y z
N MET A 1 -35.92 -19.72 12.86
CA MET A 1 -34.65 -20.37 12.48
C MET A 1 -33.67 -19.25 12.14
N GLU A 2 -32.84 -18.84 13.10
CA GLU A 2 -31.75 -17.88 12.84
C GLU A 2 -30.77 -18.52 11.85
N LYS A 3 -30.59 -17.89 10.69
CA LYS A 3 -29.53 -18.25 9.76
C LYS A 3 -28.19 -17.95 10.43
N LYS A 4 -27.52 -19.00 10.90
CA LYS A 4 -26.15 -18.94 11.43
C LYS A 4 -25.29 -18.26 10.37
N GLN A 5 -24.95 -16.99 10.55
CA GLN A 5 -24.02 -16.29 9.68
C GLN A 5 -22.71 -17.07 9.70
N ARG A 6 -22.28 -17.60 8.56
CA ARG A 6 -20.97 -18.22 8.41
C ARG A 6 -19.95 -17.10 8.59
N LYS A 7 -19.24 -17.09 9.69
CA LYS A 7 -18.07 -16.19 9.86
C LYS A 7 -17.08 -16.51 8.75
N MET A 8 -16.68 -15.50 8.02
CA MET A 8 -15.58 -15.62 7.05
C MET A 8 -14.31 -16.03 7.78
N LEU A 9 -13.49 -16.85 7.14
CA LEU A 9 -12.17 -17.21 7.66
C LEU A 9 -11.30 -15.95 7.71
N THR A 10 -10.47 -15.84 8.71
CA THR A 10 -9.48 -14.76 8.78
C THR A 10 -8.41 -14.94 7.70
N SER A 11 -7.78 -13.85 7.25
CA SER A 11 -6.69 -13.92 6.27
C SER A 11 -5.59 -14.88 6.70
N PHE A 12 -5.23 -14.87 7.99
CA PHE A 12 -4.24 -15.79 8.55
C PHE A 12 -4.66 -17.26 8.39
N THR A 13 -5.91 -17.61 8.69
CA THR A 13 -6.42 -18.97 8.48
C THR A 13 -6.37 -19.38 7.02
N ILE A 14 -6.69 -18.46 6.10
CA ILE A 14 -6.62 -18.72 4.66
C ILE A 14 -5.18 -19.01 4.24
N LEU A 15 -4.20 -18.23 4.71
CA LEU A 15 -2.77 -18.43 4.41
C LEU A 15 -2.27 -19.79 4.93
N VAL A 16 -2.60 -20.15 6.16
CA VAL A 16 -2.24 -21.47 6.71
C VAL A 16 -2.85 -22.61 5.88
N LEU A 17 -4.10 -22.47 5.45
CA LEU A 17 -4.73 -23.45 4.56
C LEU A 17 -4.04 -23.52 3.20
N MET A 18 -3.56 -22.40 2.67
CA MET A 18 -2.78 -22.36 1.43
C MET A 18 -1.44 -23.08 1.58
N ILE A 19 -0.71 -22.86 2.68
CA ILE A 19 0.54 -23.59 2.98
C ILE A 19 0.29 -25.10 3.00
N LEU A 20 -0.77 -25.55 3.68
CA LEU A 20 -1.15 -26.95 3.72
C LEU A 20 -1.54 -27.50 2.33
N ALA A 21 -2.27 -26.74 1.54
CA ALA A 21 -2.61 -27.12 0.18
C ALA A 21 -1.38 -27.23 -0.73
N LEU A 22 -0.43 -26.29 -0.62
CA LEU A 22 0.85 -26.34 -1.33
C LEU A 22 1.71 -27.56 -0.90
N ALA A 23 1.70 -27.89 0.37
CA ALA A 23 2.38 -29.09 0.87
C ALA A 23 1.79 -30.37 0.25
N VAL A 24 0.47 -30.49 0.22
CA VAL A 24 -0.21 -31.62 -0.45
C VAL A 24 0.11 -31.65 -1.95
N LEU A 25 0.09 -30.46 -2.60
CA LEU A 25 0.42 -30.35 -4.00
C LEU A 25 1.87 -30.78 -4.30
N SER A 26 2.83 -30.43 -3.43
CA SER A 26 4.22 -30.85 -3.57
C SER A 26 4.38 -32.37 -3.51
N TRP A 27 3.62 -33.06 -2.66
CA TRP A 27 3.60 -34.53 -2.61
C TRP A 27 3.03 -35.15 -3.88
N VAL A 28 1.93 -34.59 -4.38
CA VAL A 28 1.29 -35.07 -5.63
C VAL A 28 2.22 -34.87 -6.83
N VAL A 29 2.81 -33.68 -6.96
CA VAL A 29 3.70 -33.35 -8.09
C VAL A 29 4.97 -34.20 -8.03
N SER A 30 5.60 -34.34 -6.88
CA SER A 30 6.79 -35.18 -6.71
C SER A 30 6.51 -36.66 -7.04
N ALA A 31 5.32 -37.16 -6.72
CA ALA A 31 4.93 -38.53 -7.05
C ALA A 31 4.55 -38.73 -8.53
N ALA A 32 3.85 -37.74 -9.13
CA ALA A 32 3.35 -37.83 -10.50
C ALA A 32 4.42 -37.49 -11.56
N VAL A 33 5.35 -36.59 -11.23
CA VAL A 33 6.41 -36.11 -12.13
C VAL A 33 7.76 -36.14 -11.39
N PRO A 34 8.44 -37.28 -11.30
CA PRO A 34 9.69 -37.43 -10.55
C PRO A 34 10.81 -36.46 -10.98
N ASP A 35 10.83 -36.06 -12.26
CA ASP A 35 11.84 -35.17 -12.82
C ASP A 35 11.45 -33.67 -12.72
N SER A 36 10.39 -33.34 -11.99
CA SER A 36 9.91 -31.95 -11.83
C SER A 36 10.84 -31.06 -10.99
N GLY A 37 11.82 -31.64 -10.28
CA GLY A 37 12.67 -30.92 -9.34
C GLY A 37 11.93 -30.50 -8.04
N VAL A 38 10.63 -30.83 -7.90
CA VAL A 38 9.84 -30.52 -6.71
C VAL A 38 10.06 -31.58 -5.65
N ALA A 39 10.70 -31.18 -4.54
CA ALA A 39 10.81 -32.05 -3.36
C ALA A 39 9.50 -32.07 -2.56
N PRO A 40 9.07 -33.23 -2.02
CA PRO A 40 7.89 -33.32 -1.16
C PRO A 40 8.11 -32.56 0.13
N ALA A 41 7.18 -31.69 0.50
CA ALA A 41 7.28 -30.90 1.73
C ALA A 41 7.29 -31.80 2.96
N SER A 42 8.31 -31.65 3.80
CA SER A 42 8.36 -32.33 5.11
C SER A 42 7.47 -31.61 6.12
N PHE A 43 7.10 -32.32 7.21
CA PHE A 43 6.38 -31.67 8.31
C PHE A 43 7.18 -30.51 8.93
N ALA A 44 8.51 -30.65 9.00
CA ALA A 44 9.40 -29.59 9.45
C ALA A 44 9.34 -28.36 8.51
N THR A 45 9.33 -28.55 7.21
CA THR A 45 9.21 -27.48 6.21
C THR A 45 7.90 -26.71 6.39
N ILE A 46 6.79 -27.41 6.62
CA ILE A 46 5.47 -26.78 6.81
C ILE A 46 5.45 -25.90 8.07
N ILE A 47 6.01 -26.38 9.19
CA ILE A 47 6.03 -25.60 10.44
C ILE A 47 7.02 -24.44 10.34
N ARG A 48 8.18 -24.66 9.73
CA ARG A 48 9.23 -23.64 9.61
C ARG A 48 8.87 -22.57 8.61
N SER A 49 8.04 -22.83 7.61
CA SER A 49 7.67 -21.85 6.59
C SER A 49 7.17 -20.51 7.19
N VAL A 50 6.40 -20.56 8.28
CA VAL A 50 5.95 -19.37 8.99
C VAL A 50 7.12 -18.59 9.61
N VAL A 51 8.07 -19.31 10.24
CA VAL A 51 9.25 -18.69 10.88
C VAL A 51 10.25 -18.22 9.82
N ASP A 52 10.43 -19.00 8.76
CA ASP A 52 11.36 -18.68 7.67
C ASP A 52 10.90 -17.45 6.89
N GLY A 53 9.58 -17.19 6.81
CA GLY A 53 9.03 -15.95 6.26
C GLY A 53 9.37 -14.69 7.06
N PHE A 54 9.62 -14.83 8.39
CA PHE A 54 10.13 -13.73 9.23
C PHE A 54 11.64 -13.58 9.16
N SER A 55 12.38 -14.66 8.88
CA SER A 55 13.82 -14.74 9.09
C SER A 55 14.66 -14.63 7.81
N ASP A 56 14.09 -14.08 6.74
CA ASP A 56 14.80 -13.83 5.49
C ASP A 56 15.37 -15.07 4.76
N ALA A 57 15.12 -16.27 5.28
CA ALA A 57 15.52 -17.50 4.63
C ALA A 57 14.87 -17.75 3.26
N ALA A 58 13.78 -17.00 2.99
CA ALA A 58 13.01 -17.04 1.74
C ALA A 58 13.14 -15.76 0.89
N GLY A 59 13.98 -14.78 1.28
CA GLY A 59 14.16 -13.46 0.64
C GLY A 59 13.16 -12.41 1.13
N ALA A 60 13.57 -11.17 1.22
CA ALA A 60 12.81 -9.92 1.45
C ALA A 60 11.75 -9.85 2.59
N GLY A 61 11.49 -10.92 3.33
CA GLY A 61 10.44 -10.93 4.37
C GLY A 61 10.76 -10.00 5.55
N ALA A 62 12.01 -10.03 6.05
CA ALA A 62 12.45 -9.20 7.16
C ALA A 62 12.49 -7.72 6.78
N ASP A 63 12.98 -7.41 5.57
CA ASP A 63 13.09 -6.04 5.05
C ASP A 63 11.71 -5.42 4.85
N LEU A 64 10.77 -6.18 4.31
CA LEU A 64 9.38 -5.75 4.14
C LEU A 64 8.70 -5.49 5.50
N ILE A 65 8.93 -6.34 6.50
CA ILE A 65 8.41 -6.14 7.85
C ILE A 65 9.00 -4.88 8.48
N ALA A 66 10.32 -4.67 8.37
CA ALA A 66 10.98 -3.46 8.83
C ALA A 66 10.40 -2.22 8.15
N PHE A 67 10.20 -2.27 6.84
CA PHE A 67 9.56 -1.22 6.06
C PHE A 67 8.14 -0.91 6.58
N ILE A 68 7.31 -1.94 6.81
CA ILE A 68 5.95 -1.75 7.34
C ILE A 68 5.97 -1.09 8.72
N PHE A 69 6.89 -1.47 9.59
CA PHE A 69 7.00 -0.83 10.91
C PHE A 69 7.49 0.62 10.81
N CYS A 70 8.45 0.91 9.94
CA CYS A 70 8.94 2.27 9.74
C CYS A 70 7.87 3.19 9.13
N ILE A 71 7.14 2.73 8.14
CA ILE A 71 6.04 3.51 7.55
C ILE A 71 4.88 3.69 8.55
N GLY A 72 4.54 2.65 9.33
CA GLY A 72 3.55 2.74 10.39
C GLY A 72 3.94 3.77 11.46
N GLY A 73 5.20 3.72 11.92
CA GLY A 73 5.75 4.70 12.86
C GLY A 73 5.74 6.13 12.29
N PHE A 74 6.17 6.30 11.05
CA PHE A 74 6.10 7.58 10.34
C PHE A 74 4.66 8.14 10.32
N LEU A 75 3.68 7.31 10.00
CA LEU A 75 2.27 7.70 9.99
C LEU A 75 1.75 8.03 11.39
N GLY A 76 2.16 7.28 12.41
CA GLY A 76 1.84 7.58 13.81
C GLY A 76 2.33 8.97 14.22
N ILE A 77 3.54 9.35 13.81
CA ILE A 77 4.08 10.69 14.02
C ILE A 77 3.25 11.73 13.26
N VAL A 78 3.01 11.54 11.97
CA VAL A 78 2.23 12.48 11.14
C VAL A 78 0.82 12.67 11.71
N ASN A 79 0.12 11.59 12.03
CA ASN A 79 -1.23 11.60 12.61
C ASN A 79 -1.28 12.38 13.94
N SER A 80 -0.28 12.18 14.80
CA SER A 80 -0.23 12.86 16.10
C SER A 80 -0.08 14.38 15.99
N THR A 81 0.36 14.90 14.85
CA THR A 81 0.42 16.36 14.58
C THR A 81 -0.94 16.97 14.24
N GLY A 82 -1.97 16.15 13.95
CA GLY A 82 -3.26 16.59 13.44
C GLY A 82 -3.17 17.22 12.02
N ALA A 83 -2.02 17.08 11.35
CA ALA A 83 -1.81 17.68 10.02
C ALA A 83 -2.70 17.03 8.97
N LEU A 84 -2.86 15.69 9.01
CA LEU A 84 -3.72 14.95 8.09
C LEU A 84 -5.19 15.36 8.26
N ASP A 85 -5.69 15.42 9.51
CA ASP A 85 -7.06 15.83 9.80
C ASP A 85 -7.35 17.24 9.31
N ALA A 86 -6.46 18.19 9.62
CA ALA A 86 -6.58 19.58 9.17
C ALA A 86 -6.46 19.69 7.64
N GLY A 87 -5.61 18.89 7.02
CA GLY A 87 -5.44 18.78 5.58
C GLY A 87 -6.70 18.29 4.90
N ILE A 88 -7.26 17.19 5.39
CA ILE A 88 -8.51 16.57 4.90
C ILE A 88 -9.67 17.56 5.04
N ALA A 89 -9.85 18.15 6.23
CA ALA A 89 -10.91 19.14 6.47
C ALA A 89 -10.80 20.35 5.50
N THR A 90 -9.57 20.80 5.22
CA THR A 90 -9.32 21.87 4.26
C THR A 90 -9.62 21.46 2.82
N LEU A 91 -9.29 20.21 2.46
CA LEU A 91 -9.52 19.65 1.13
C LEU A 91 -11.02 19.50 0.86
N VAL A 92 -11.76 18.92 1.83
CA VAL A 92 -13.23 18.77 1.74
C VAL A 92 -13.90 20.15 1.56
N ARG A 93 -13.50 21.14 2.35
CA ARG A 93 -14.03 22.52 2.21
C ARG A 93 -13.72 23.13 0.84
N LYS A 94 -12.50 22.95 0.31
CA LYS A 94 -12.11 23.51 -1.00
C LYS A 94 -12.82 22.83 -2.16
N LEU A 95 -13.09 21.53 -2.05
CA LEU A 95 -13.71 20.77 -3.12
C LEU A 95 -15.23 20.93 -3.16
N ASN A 96 -15.87 21.36 -2.09
CA ASN A 96 -17.29 21.73 -1.95
C ASN A 96 -18.20 21.21 -3.09
N GLY A 97 -18.45 19.90 -3.11
CA GLY A 97 -19.24 19.22 -4.14
C GLY A 97 -18.45 18.68 -5.33
N ARG A 98 -17.10 18.75 -5.30
CA ARG A 98 -16.19 18.21 -6.33
C ARG A 98 -15.38 17.01 -5.83
N GLU A 99 -15.91 16.26 -4.88
CA GLU A 99 -15.23 15.09 -4.28
C GLU A 99 -14.96 13.99 -5.32
N GLU A 100 -15.72 13.98 -6.42
CA GLU A 100 -15.48 13.11 -7.56
C GLU A 100 -14.08 13.33 -8.17
N ILE A 101 -13.64 14.58 -8.22
CA ILE A 101 -12.27 14.91 -8.70
C ILE A 101 -11.23 14.38 -7.74
N LEU A 102 -11.49 14.44 -6.43
CA LEU A 102 -10.61 13.88 -5.42
C LEU A 102 -10.48 12.37 -5.58
N ILE A 103 -11.61 11.66 -5.72
CA ILE A 103 -11.63 10.22 -5.96
C ILE A 103 -10.80 9.87 -7.22
N ALA A 104 -11.07 10.56 -8.32
CA ALA A 104 -10.35 10.32 -9.58
C ALA A 104 -8.84 10.58 -9.43
N ALA A 105 -8.44 11.70 -8.80
CA ALA A 105 -7.04 12.03 -8.62
C ALA A 105 -6.32 11.02 -7.72
N VAL A 106 -6.93 10.61 -6.60
CA VAL A 106 -6.37 9.63 -5.68
C VAL A 106 -6.23 8.26 -6.37
N MET A 107 -7.28 7.79 -7.05
CA MET A 107 -7.21 6.56 -7.84
C MET A 107 -6.10 6.61 -8.89
N PHE A 108 -5.92 7.75 -9.56
CA PHE A 108 -4.88 7.92 -10.57
C PHE A 108 -3.48 7.85 -9.98
N VAL A 109 -3.22 8.56 -8.89
CA VAL A 109 -1.91 8.55 -8.20
C VAL A 109 -1.54 7.14 -7.75
N PHE A 110 -2.47 6.42 -7.09
CA PHE A 110 -2.23 5.05 -6.67
C PHE A 110 -2.06 4.10 -7.85
N SER A 111 -2.77 4.33 -8.96
CA SER A 111 -2.61 3.49 -10.15
C SER A 111 -1.25 3.68 -10.82
N ILE A 112 -0.65 4.87 -10.74
CA ILE A 112 0.73 5.09 -11.20
C ILE A 112 1.69 4.25 -10.34
N GLY A 113 1.58 4.31 -9.01
CA GLY A 113 2.38 3.47 -8.11
C GLY A 113 2.21 1.97 -8.40
N GLY A 114 0.95 1.54 -8.56
CA GLY A 114 0.63 0.15 -8.88
C GLY A 114 1.26 -0.33 -10.20
N THR A 115 1.19 0.46 -11.27
CA THR A 115 1.70 0.07 -12.60
C THR A 115 3.23 0.15 -12.71
N THR A 116 3.87 1.00 -11.91
CA THR A 116 5.32 1.22 -11.98
C THR A 116 6.10 0.26 -11.12
N TYR A 117 5.75 0.11 -9.84
CA TYR A 117 6.49 -0.76 -8.92
C TYR A 117 5.60 -1.73 -8.11
N GLY A 118 4.32 -1.83 -8.46
CA GLY A 118 3.44 -2.81 -7.81
C GLY A 118 2.89 -2.37 -6.45
N MET A 119 2.71 -1.05 -6.23
CA MET A 119 2.22 -0.45 -4.99
C MET A 119 0.94 -1.14 -4.50
N CYS A 120 1.01 -1.81 -3.36
CA CYS A 120 -0.12 -2.46 -2.68
C CYS A 120 -0.09 -2.19 -1.18
N GLU A 121 0.94 -2.65 -0.50
CA GLU A 121 1.10 -2.61 0.96
C GLU A 121 1.21 -1.17 1.46
N GLU A 122 1.87 -0.31 0.73
CA GLU A 122 2.05 1.11 1.03
C GLU A 122 0.74 1.90 0.97
N THR A 123 -0.30 1.32 0.38
CA THR A 123 -1.62 1.96 0.34
C THR A 123 -2.40 1.82 1.65
N VAL A 124 -2.03 0.90 2.53
CA VAL A 124 -2.76 0.57 3.76
C VAL A 124 -3.10 1.80 4.60
N PRO A 125 -2.16 2.72 4.87
CA PRO A 125 -2.44 3.93 5.64
C PRO A 125 -3.48 4.84 5.04
N PHE A 126 -3.58 4.84 3.71
CA PHE A 126 -4.50 5.74 2.99
C PHE A 126 -5.96 5.28 3.02
N TYR A 127 -6.22 4.00 3.38
CA TYR A 127 -7.60 3.53 3.54
C TYR A 127 -8.35 4.30 4.63
N ILE A 128 -7.73 4.46 5.79
CA ILE A 128 -8.33 5.19 6.92
C ILE A 128 -8.51 6.65 6.55
N MET A 129 -7.49 7.27 5.94
CA MET A 129 -7.54 8.67 5.51
C MET A 129 -8.66 8.91 4.50
N MET A 130 -8.78 8.07 3.48
CA MET A 130 -9.79 8.22 2.44
C MET A 130 -11.19 7.87 2.94
N ALA A 131 -11.32 6.87 3.80
CA ALA A 131 -12.59 6.55 4.45
C ALA A 131 -13.11 7.74 5.25
N ALA A 132 -12.27 8.33 6.10
CA ALA A 132 -12.61 9.52 6.87
C ALA A 132 -12.98 10.72 5.97
N THR A 133 -12.22 10.92 4.88
CA THR A 133 -12.49 11.98 3.90
C THR A 133 -13.86 11.81 3.23
N MET A 134 -14.20 10.59 2.83
CA MET A 134 -15.48 10.32 2.16
C MET A 134 -16.67 10.45 3.12
N VAL A 135 -16.53 10.02 4.37
CA VAL A 135 -17.55 10.23 5.41
C VAL A 135 -17.77 11.73 5.65
N ALA A 136 -16.71 12.52 5.78
CA ALA A 136 -16.80 13.98 5.90
C ALA A 136 -17.46 14.65 4.70
N ALA A 137 -17.33 14.06 3.51
CA ALA A 137 -17.98 14.51 2.28
C ALA A 137 -19.45 14.03 2.13
N GLY A 138 -19.98 13.33 3.14
CA GLY A 138 -21.35 12.81 3.15
C GLY A 138 -21.55 11.51 2.37
N MET A 139 -20.46 10.79 2.10
CA MET A 139 -20.43 9.44 1.51
C MET A 139 -20.14 8.39 2.61
N ASP A 140 -19.87 7.16 2.22
CA ASP A 140 -19.52 6.08 3.13
C ASP A 140 -18.00 5.78 3.15
N THR A 141 -17.56 5.04 4.15
CA THR A 141 -16.17 4.60 4.26
C THR A 141 -15.75 3.69 3.12
N LEU A 142 -16.70 2.91 2.60
CA LEU A 142 -16.46 1.98 1.50
C LEU A 142 -16.06 2.73 0.23
N THR A 143 -16.63 3.90 -0.05
CA THR A 143 -16.22 4.75 -1.18
C THR A 143 -14.75 5.11 -1.11
N GLY A 144 -14.26 5.48 0.08
CA GLY A 144 -12.83 5.76 0.30
C GLY A 144 -11.96 4.53 0.12
N ALA A 145 -12.36 3.42 0.73
CA ALA A 145 -11.62 2.18 0.67
C ALA A 145 -11.50 1.62 -0.77
N ILE A 146 -12.60 1.59 -1.53
CA ILE A 146 -12.57 1.10 -2.92
C ILE A 146 -11.79 2.05 -3.85
N ALA A 147 -11.78 3.35 -3.59
CA ALA A 147 -10.95 4.28 -4.37
C ALA A 147 -9.46 3.98 -4.22
N VAL A 148 -8.98 3.68 -3.01
CA VAL A 148 -7.60 3.27 -2.76
C VAL A 148 -7.32 1.90 -3.36
N ALA A 149 -8.13 0.88 -3.02
CA ALA A 149 -7.93 -0.50 -3.45
C ALA A 149 -7.96 -0.65 -4.97
N LEU A 150 -8.98 -0.08 -5.63
CA LEU A 150 -9.08 -0.16 -7.09
C LEU A 150 -8.09 0.76 -7.78
N GLY A 151 -7.72 1.90 -7.17
CA GLY A 151 -6.64 2.75 -7.68
C GLY A 151 -5.36 1.96 -7.83
N ALA A 152 -4.83 1.40 -6.75
CA ALA A 152 -3.63 0.57 -6.77
C ALA A 152 -3.80 -0.70 -7.62
N GLY A 153 -4.92 -1.42 -7.44
CA GLY A 153 -5.17 -2.70 -8.10
C GLY A 153 -5.22 -2.61 -9.63
N VAL A 154 -5.82 -1.56 -10.21
CA VAL A 154 -5.82 -1.37 -11.67
C VAL A 154 -4.43 -1.00 -12.20
N GLY A 155 -3.61 -0.34 -11.37
CA GLY A 155 -2.21 -0.09 -11.67
C GLY A 155 -1.42 -1.40 -11.73
N VAL A 156 -1.51 -2.23 -10.69
CA VAL A 156 -0.86 -3.55 -10.64
C VAL A 156 -1.34 -4.45 -11.76
N LEU A 157 -2.63 -4.42 -12.11
CA LEU A 157 -3.14 -5.16 -13.27
C LEU A 157 -2.46 -4.73 -14.57
N GLY A 158 -2.22 -3.43 -14.74
CA GLY A 158 -1.53 -2.91 -15.92
C GLY A 158 -0.02 -3.17 -15.93
N SER A 159 0.62 -3.23 -14.76
CA SER A 159 2.05 -3.60 -14.53
C SER A 159 2.99 -3.27 -15.68
N THR A 160 3.26 -1.99 -15.93
CA THR A 160 4.08 -1.57 -17.08
C THR A 160 5.55 -1.91 -16.91
N ILE A 161 6.12 -1.54 -15.76
CA ILE A 161 7.54 -1.66 -15.43
C ILE A 161 7.76 -2.25 -14.04
N ASN A 162 6.73 -2.89 -13.50
CA ASN A 162 6.74 -3.45 -12.16
C ASN A 162 7.83 -4.53 -12.01
N PRO A 163 8.84 -4.31 -11.15
CA PRO A 163 9.97 -5.23 -10.98
C PRO A 163 9.54 -6.58 -10.41
N PHE A 164 8.54 -6.61 -9.55
CA PHE A 164 8.09 -7.83 -8.88
C PHE A 164 7.23 -8.74 -9.78
N CYS A 165 6.62 -8.19 -10.81
CA CYS A 165 5.71 -8.92 -11.68
C CYS A 165 6.26 -8.99 -13.12
N THR A 166 6.24 -7.87 -13.83
CA THR A 166 6.54 -7.83 -15.27
C THR A 166 8.01 -8.03 -15.55
N MET A 167 8.90 -7.31 -14.83
CA MET A 167 10.34 -7.44 -15.05
C MET A 167 10.89 -8.77 -14.55
N ALA A 168 10.34 -9.31 -13.47
CA ALA A 168 10.66 -10.66 -13.01
C ALA A 168 10.29 -11.72 -14.07
N ALA A 169 9.13 -11.56 -14.71
CA ALA A 169 8.71 -12.45 -15.82
C ALA A 169 9.63 -12.32 -17.03
N VAL A 170 10.09 -11.10 -17.39
CA VAL A 170 11.08 -10.87 -18.45
C VAL A 170 12.38 -11.59 -18.11
N ALA A 171 12.92 -11.38 -16.92
CA ALA A 171 14.17 -12.02 -16.48
C ALA A 171 14.06 -13.55 -16.50
N ALA A 172 12.92 -14.10 -16.09
CA ALA A 172 12.66 -15.55 -16.15
C ALA A 172 12.63 -16.06 -17.61
N CYS A 173 12.04 -15.33 -18.56
CA CYS A 173 12.08 -15.69 -19.98
C CYS A 173 13.49 -15.64 -20.53
N GLU A 174 14.24 -14.59 -20.24
CA GLU A 174 15.62 -14.41 -20.73
C GLU A 174 16.57 -15.48 -20.16
N SER A 175 16.37 -15.90 -18.91
CA SER A 175 17.17 -16.97 -18.30
C SER A 175 17.09 -18.32 -19.03
N VAL A 176 16.00 -18.58 -19.76
CA VAL A 176 15.78 -19.75 -20.59
C VAL A 176 15.99 -19.50 -22.10
N GLY A 177 16.56 -18.34 -22.45
CA GLY A 177 16.91 -17.98 -23.82
C GLY A 177 15.73 -17.45 -24.65
N VAL A 178 14.61 -17.11 -24.04
CA VAL A 178 13.46 -16.49 -24.72
C VAL A 178 13.61 -14.98 -24.68
N SER A 179 13.80 -14.33 -25.80
CA SER A 179 13.86 -12.88 -25.91
C SER A 179 12.48 -12.27 -25.82
N VAL A 180 12.32 -11.26 -24.95
CA VAL A 180 11.07 -10.52 -24.78
C VAL A 180 11.22 -9.11 -25.35
N ASN A 181 10.25 -8.67 -26.15
CA ASN A 181 10.21 -7.26 -26.54
C ASN A 181 9.60 -6.41 -25.43
N VAL A 182 10.47 -5.88 -24.58
CA VAL A 182 10.08 -5.06 -23.40
C VAL A 182 9.23 -3.85 -23.81
N GLY A 183 9.55 -3.19 -24.92
CA GLY A 183 8.77 -2.03 -25.39
C GLY A 183 7.33 -2.39 -25.75
N THR A 184 7.10 -3.52 -26.42
CA THR A 184 5.74 -4.01 -26.71
C THR A 184 5.00 -4.40 -25.44
N MET A 185 5.68 -5.05 -24.51
CA MET A 185 5.13 -5.42 -23.20
C MET A 185 4.67 -4.18 -22.42
N ILE A 186 5.51 -3.15 -22.33
CA ILE A 186 5.16 -1.88 -21.68
C ILE A 186 3.94 -1.25 -22.38
N ALA A 187 3.92 -1.20 -23.70
CA ALA A 187 2.79 -0.63 -24.45
C ALA A 187 1.47 -1.35 -24.15
N LEU A 188 1.48 -2.68 -24.11
CA LEU A 188 0.32 -3.49 -23.72
C LEU A 188 -0.09 -3.23 -22.26
N GLY A 189 0.88 -3.13 -21.36
CA GLY A 189 0.67 -2.76 -19.96
C GLY A 189 -0.01 -1.41 -19.82
N VAL A 190 0.44 -0.39 -20.56
CA VAL A 190 -0.18 0.95 -20.56
C VAL A 190 -1.63 0.88 -21.06
N VAL A 191 -1.91 0.16 -22.13
CA VAL A 191 -3.28 0.00 -22.64
C VAL A 191 -4.16 -0.68 -21.61
N LEU A 192 -3.68 -1.76 -20.99
CA LEU A 192 -4.43 -2.50 -19.96
C LEU A 192 -4.64 -1.63 -18.73
N TRP A 193 -3.62 -0.88 -18.28
CA TRP A 193 -3.72 0.05 -17.16
C TRP A 193 -4.78 1.12 -17.41
N LEU A 194 -4.69 1.85 -18.52
CA LEU A 194 -5.60 2.97 -18.79
C LEU A 194 -7.04 2.50 -18.99
N THR A 195 -7.25 1.37 -19.65
CA THR A 195 -8.59 0.80 -19.85
C THR A 195 -9.20 0.33 -18.54
N SER A 196 -8.46 -0.41 -17.72
CA SER A 196 -8.93 -0.87 -16.41
C SER A 196 -9.17 0.30 -15.46
N TYR A 197 -8.29 1.33 -15.48
CA TYR A 197 -8.49 2.56 -14.72
C TYR A 197 -9.80 3.26 -15.11
N ALA A 198 -10.06 3.45 -16.39
CA ALA A 198 -11.27 4.12 -16.87
C ALA A 198 -12.54 3.36 -16.44
N VAL A 199 -12.53 2.03 -16.54
CA VAL A 199 -13.64 1.18 -16.11
C VAL A 199 -13.85 1.26 -14.60
N ALA A 200 -12.79 1.10 -13.82
CA ALA A 200 -12.88 1.16 -12.36
C ALA A 200 -13.35 2.54 -11.88
N LEU A 201 -12.79 3.61 -12.43
CA LEU A 201 -13.19 4.99 -12.13
C LEU A 201 -14.67 5.23 -12.40
N TYR A 202 -15.19 4.75 -13.54
CA TYR A 202 -16.60 4.86 -13.87
C TYR A 202 -17.49 4.20 -12.78
N PHE A 203 -17.16 2.99 -12.35
CA PHE A 203 -17.96 2.28 -11.34
C PHE A 203 -17.83 2.91 -9.96
N VAL A 204 -16.63 3.36 -9.56
CA VAL A 204 -16.40 4.03 -8.27
C VAL A 204 -17.17 5.34 -8.21
N LEU A 205 -17.08 6.18 -9.26
CA LEU A 205 -17.82 7.44 -9.32
C LEU A 205 -19.33 7.23 -9.34
N LYS A 206 -19.81 6.21 -10.07
CA LYS A 206 -21.24 5.85 -10.09
C LYS A 206 -21.73 5.43 -8.69
N TYR A 207 -20.93 4.65 -7.97
CA TYR A 207 -21.23 4.25 -6.59
C TYR A 207 -21.21 5.47 -5.65
N ALA A 208 -20.16 6.28 -5.70
CA ALA A 208 -20.01 7.49 -4.89
C ALA A 208 -21.21 8.45 -5.05
N LYS A 209 -21.63 8.69 -6.30
CA LYS A 209 -22.82 9.50 -6.61
C LYS A 209 -24.09 8.93 -6.01
N LYS A 210 -24.27 7.62 -6.12
CA LYS A 210 -25.45 6.94 -5.57
C LYS A 210 -25.51 7.08 -4.06
N VAL A 211 -24.41 6.80 -3.36
CA VAL A 211 -24.33 6.88 -1.90
C VAL A 211 -24.54 8.31 -1.40
N LYS A 212 -23.95 9.31 -2.12
CA LYS A 212 -24.13 10.72 -1.78
C LYS A 212 -25.56 11.22 -1.98
N ALA A 213 -26.27 10.73 -3.02
CA ALA A 213 -27.63 11.13 -3.32
C ALA A 213 -28.67 10.52 -2.37
N GLU A 214 -28.48 9.27 -1.98
CA GLU A 214 -29.40 8.52 -1.13
C GLU A 214 -28.64 7.91 0.06
N LYS A 215 -28.78 8.51 1.23
CA LYS A 215 -28.27 7.93 2.48
C LYS A 215 -28.96 6.57 2.70
N GLY A 216 -28.16 5.50 2.76
CA GLY A 216 -28.66 4.13 2.89
C GLY A 216 -28.59 3.28 1.63
N SER A 217 -28.24 3.85 0.47
CA SER A 217 -28.03 3.08 -0.78
C SER A 217 -26.64 2.42 -0.87
N THR A 218 -25.91 2.39 0.24
CA THR A 218 -24.59 1.76 0.39
C THR A 218 -24.69 0.24 0.52
N PHE A 219 -23.58 -0.46 0.30
CA PHE A 219 -23.45 -1.89 0.60
C PHE A 219 -23.26 -2.19 2.10
N LEU A 220 -22.98 -1.16 2.91
CA LEU A 220 -22.87 -1.29 4.36
C LEU A 220 -24.24 -1.39 5.00
N SER A 221 -24.37 -2.21 6.04
CA SER A 221 -25.58 -2.24 6.86
C SER A 221 -25.78 -0.91 7.60
N LEU A 222 -27.00 -0.56 7.92
CA LEU A 222 -27.32 0.66 8.68
C LEU A 222 -26.60 0.73 10.04
N GLN A 223 -26.31 -0.42 10.63
CA GLN A 223 -25.61 -0.51 11.89
C GLN A 223 -24.10 -0.22 11.71
N GLU A 224 -23.49 -0.77 10.67
CA GLU A 224 -22.09 -0.47 10.32
C GLU A 224 -21.91 0.99 9.95
N GLN A 225 -22.83 1.58 9.17
CA GLN A 225 -22.78 3.01 8.84
C GLN A 225 -22.75 3.89 10.08
N LYS A 226 -23.65 3.64 11.05
CA LYS A 226 -23.72 4.43 12.27
C LYS A 226 -22.44 4.31 13.10
N ILE A 227 -21.90 3.09 13.25
CA ILE A 227 -20.66 2.86 13.99
C ILE A 227 -19.51 3.63 13.31
N GLN A 228 -19.42 3.55 12.00
CA GLN A 228 -18.35 4.21 11.24
C GLN A 228 -18.51 5.73 11.22
N GLU A 229 -19.74 6.26 11.05
CA GLU A 229 -20.00 7.69 11.17
C GLU A 229 -19.62 8.22 12.57
N GLU A 230 -19.93 7.48 13.64
CA GLU A 230 -19.55 7.86 14.99
C GLU A 230 -18.03 7.81 15.23
N GLU A 231 -17.36 6.82 14.68
CA GLU A 231 -15.92 6.64 14.84
C GLU A 231 -15.14 7.73 14.08
N PHE A 232 -15.50 7.98 12.83
CA PHE A 232 -14.83 8.98 12.01
C PHE A 232 -15.27 10.41 12.28
N SER A 233 -16.50 10.66 12.73
CA SER A 233 -16.97 12.02 13.10
C SER A 233 -16.28 12.54 14.36
N LYS A 234 -15.90 11.70 15.30
CA LYS A 234 -15.18 12.08 16.52
C LYS A 234 -13.74 12.55 16.26
N GLY A 235 -13.14 12.15 15.14
CA GLY A 235 -11.79 12.56 14.74
C GLY A 235 -11.73 13.84 13.90
N PHE A 236 -12.85 14.32 13.37
CA PHE A 236 -12.89 15.48 12.50
C PHE A 236 -13.27 16.75 13.28
N ALA A 237 -12.29 17.59 13.60
CA ALA A 237 -12.55 18.98 13.93
C ALA A 237 -12.99 19.70 12.64
N ALA A 238 -14.31 19.80 12.41
CA ALA A 238 -14.91 20.45 11.23
C ALA A 238 -14.40 21.89 11.00
N ASP A 239 -13.91 22.54 12.05
CA ASP A 239 -13.38 23.91 12.04
C ASP A 239 -11.84 23.98 12.03
N ALA A 240 -11.12 22.87 11.92
CA ALA A 240 -9.66 22.89 11.92
C ALA A 240 -9.12 23.68 10.72
N THR A 241 -8.46 24.79 11.01
CA THR A 241 -7.72 25.57 9.98
C THR A 241 -6.31 25.06 9.89
N LEU A 242 -5.89 24.75 8.67
CA LEU A 242 -4.55 24.25 8.38
C LEU A 242 -3.49 25.33 8.69
N THR A 243 -2.71 25.12 9.72
CA THR A 243 -1.62 26.02 10.11
C THR A 243 -0.44 25.92 9.12
N SER A 244 0.44 26.93 9.10
CA SER A 244 1.65 26.89 8.24
C SER A 244 2.57 25.73 8.59
N LYS A 245 2.66 25.35 9.87
CA LYS A 245 3.42 24.21 10.36
C LYS A 245 2.86 22.89 9.81
N GLN A 246 1.54 22.72 9.92
CA GLN A 246 0.86 21.53 9.39
C GLN A 246 0.95 21.44 7.85
N LYS A 247 0.92 22.57 7.15
CA LYS A 247 1.17 22.58 5.70
C LYS A 247 2.57 22.06 5.36
N LEU A 248 3.58 22.50 6.09
CA LEU A 248 4.94 22.00 5.90
C LEU A 248 5.04 20.50 6.16
N ILE A 249 4.41 20.02 7.23
CA ILE A 249 4.37 18.58 7.56
C ILE A 249 3.71 17.79 6.43
N LEU A 250 2.57 18.26 5.89
CA LEU A 250 1.90 17.61 4.75
C LEU A 250 2.75 17.64 3.47
N TRP A 251 3.50 18.71 3.24
CA TRP A 251 4.42 18.77 2.12
C TRP A 251 5.56 17.75 2.26
N ILE A 252 6.15 17.62 3.45
CA ILE A 252 7.19 16.63 3.73
C ILE A 252 6.60 15.22 3.63
N PHE A 253 5.40 15.01 4.16
CA PHE A 253 4.66 13.76 4.03
C PHE A 253 4.51 13.33 2.56
N GLY A 254 3.96 14.21 1.72
CA GLY A 254 3.80 13.91 0.29
C GLY A 254 5.14 13.72 -0.44
N LEU A 255 6.14 14.56 -0.11
CA LEU A 255 7.48 14.47 -0.68
C LEU A 255 8.17 13.15 -0.33
N SER A 256 7.96 12.62 0.89
CA SER A 256 8.51 11.32 1.30
C SER A 256 8.08 10.19 0.36
N PHE A 257 6.81 10.16 -0.03
CA PHE A 257 6.33 9.17 -1.01
C PHE A 257 6.86 9.42 -2.42
N VAL A 258 6.99 10.67 -2.84
CA VAL A 258 7.60 10.99 -4.14
C VAL A 258 9.06 10.53 -4.18
N VAL A 259 9.83 10.79 -3.11
CA VAL A 259 11.22 10.33 -3.00
C VAL A 259 11.30 8.81 -3.00
N MET A 260 10.41 8.13 -2.27
CA MET A 260 10.32 6.66 -2.28
C MET A 260 10.07 6.13 -3.69
N ILE A 261 9.07 6.66 -4.41
CA ILE A 261 8.78 6.25 -5.79
C ILE A 261 10.00 6.46 -6.69
N CYS A 262 10.67 7.61 -6.57
CA CYS A 262 11.90 7.88 -7.32
C CYS A 262 13.03 6.91 -6.94
N GLY A 263 13.11 6.48 -5.69
CA GLY A 263 14.07 5.50 -5.23
C GLY A 263 13.87 4.10 -5.81
N PHE A 264 12.61 3.68 -5.92
CA PHE A 264 12.24 2.35 -6.43
C PHE A 264 12.24 2.22 -7.96
N LEU A 265 12.13 3.34 -8.71
CA LEU A 265 12.13 3.31 -10.17
C LEU A 265 13.54 3.11 -10.73
N PRO A 266 13.83 2.05 -11.51
CA PRO A 266 15.16 1.78 -12.07
C PRO A 266 15.46 2.73 -13.24
N TRP A 267 15.85 3.95 -12.92
CA TRP A 267 16.06 5.03 -13.89
C TRP A 267 17.13 4.72 -14.95
N GLU A 268 18.19 4.01 -14.57
CA GLU A 268 19.29 3.66 -15.46
C GLU A 268 18.82 2.72 -16.56
N ASP A 269 17.89 1.80 -16.30
CA ASP A 269 17.30 0.90 -17.28
C ASP A 269 16.53 1.65 -18.37
N TYR A 270 16.11 2.87 -18.08
CA TYR A 270 15.46 3.80 -19.03
C TYR A 270 16.42 4.83 -19.63
N GLY A 271 17.74 4.69 -19.39
CA GLY A 271 18.75 5.62 -19.88
C GLY A 271 18.76 6.99 -19.16
N VAL A 272 18.15 7.08 -17.99
CA VAL A 272 18.08 8.32 -17.19
C VAL A 272 19.10 8.24 -16.05
N ASN A 273 20.25 8.87 -16.22
CA ASN A 273 21.34 8.90 -15.20
C ASN A 273 21.24 10.14 -14.28
N LEU A 274 20.04 10.72 -14.13
CA LEU A 274 19.86 11.96 -13.37
C LEU A 274 20.15 11.81 -11.88
N PHE A 275 19.93 10.63 -11.33
CA PHE A 275 20.02 10.35 -9.89
C PHE A 275 21.27 9.55 -9.49
N ALA A 276 22.17 9.27 -10.42
CA ALA A 276 23.40 8.55 -10.12
C ALA A 276 24.21 9.27 -9.01
N GLY A 277 24.52 8.57 -7.92
CA GLY A 277 25.29 9.08 -6.79
C GLY A 277 24.53 9.92 -5.75
N TRP A 278 23.25 10.23 -5.95
CA TRP A 278 22.49 11.08 -5.01
C TRP A 278 22.20 10.42 -3.66
N SER A 279 22.02 9.11 -3.65
CA SER A 279 21.66 8.35 -2.46
C SER A 279 22.87 7.91 -1.63
N GLU A 280 24.08 7.92 -2.19
CA GLU A 280 25.31 7.50 -1.50
C GLU A 280 25.57 8.30 -0.24
N VAL A 281 25.21 9.58 -0.22
CA VAL A 281 25.42 10.47 0.93
C VAL A 281 24.52 10.11 2.12
N ILE A 282 23.31 9.59 1.87
CA ILE A 282 22.30 9.33 2.91
C ILE A 282 22.23 7.85 3.26
N MET A 283 22.32 6.97 2.27
CA MET A 283 22.08 5.52 2.41
C MET A 283 23.36 4.68 2.46
N GLY A 284 24.54 5.31 2.34
CA GLY A 284 25.83 4.62 2.34
C GLY A 284 26.30 4.18 0.96
N GLU A 285 27.45 3.49 0.93
CA GLU A 285 28.11 3.10 -0.33
C GLU A 285 27.22 2.18 -1.16
N GLY A 286 26.88 2.59 -2.36
CA GLY A 286 26.58 1.67 -3.44
C GLY A 286 25.13 1.43 -3.78
N ILE A 287 24.13 2.18 -3.22
CA ILE A 287 22.73 2.00 -3.63
C ILE A 287 22.19 3.31 -4.21
N PRO A 288 22.39 3.53 -5.53
CA PRO A 288 21.90 4.73 -6.19
C PRO A 288 20.38 4.79 -6.19
N MET A 289 19.82 6.00 -6.21
CA MET A 289 18.40 6.21 -6.36
C MET A 289 17.94 5.55 -7.67
N GLY A 290 16.95 4.65 -7.56
CA GLY A 290 16.50 3.80 -8.65
C GLY A 290 16.77 2.31 -8.45
N TYR A 291 17.55 1.96 -7.42
CA TYR A 291 17.82 0.57 -7.01
C TYR A 291 17.41 0.30 -5.56
N TRP A 292 16.58 1.18 -4.98
CA TRP A 292 16.10 1.01 -3.62
C TRP A 292 15.11 -0.15 -3.50
N TYR A 293 15.21 -0.84 -2.36
CA TYR A 293 14.26 -1.85 -1.92
C TYR A 293 13.59 -1.43 -0.60
N PHE A 294 13.01 -2.38 0.12
CA PHE A 294 12.24 -2.10 1.33
C PHE A 294 13.08 -1.54 2.47
N ASP A 295 14.32 -1.93 2.60
CA ASP A 295 15.25 -1.45 3.61
C ASP A 295 15.60 0.04 3.43
N GLU A 296 15.91 0.51 2.20
CA GLU A 296 16.10 1.93 1.93
C GLU A 296 14.82 2.73 2.13
N GLY A 297 13.68 2.15 1.76
CA GLY A 297 12.38 2.73 2.03
C GLY A 297 12.11 2.86 3.53
N ALA A 298 12.49 1.85 4.33
CA ALA A 298 12.39 1.88 5.78
C ALA A 298 13.22 3.01 6.39
N VAL A 299 14.49 3.13 5.95
CA VAL A 299 15.40 4.21 6.39
C VAL A 299 14.84 5.58 6.03
N LEU A 300 14.31 5.76 4.81
CA LEU A 300 13.67 7.00 4.38
C LEU A 300 12.54 7.40 5.33
N PHE A 301 11.58 6.51 5.58
CA PHE A 301 10.44 6.83 6.44
C PHE A 301 10.84 7.06 7.88
N PHE A 302 11.85 6.34 8.39
CA PHE A 302 12.39 6.59 9.71
C PHE A 302 13.02 7.99 9.83
N ILE A 303 13.84 8.39 8.87
CA ILE A 303 14.43 9.74 8.82
C ILE A 303 13.34 10.81 8.71
N MET A 304 12.35 10.61 7.84
CA MET A 304 11.25 11.57 7.66
C MET A 304 10.35 11.66 8.89
N ALA A 305 10.17 10.58 9.65
CA ALA A 305 9.49 10.61 10.95
C ALA A 305 10.24 11.52 11.93
N ILE A 306 11.57 11.39 12.02
CA ILE A 306 12.42 12.25 12.87
C ILE A 306 12.30 13.72 12.44
N VAL A 307 12.41 14.00 11.14
CA VAL A 307 12.29 15.38 10.60
C VAL A 307 10.94 15.99 10.97
N ILE A 308 9.84 15.25 10.78
CA ILE A 308 8.49 15.72 11.14
C ILE A 308 8.34 15.89 12.64
N GLY A 309 8.84 14.96 13.46
CA GLY A 309 8.84 15.06 14.91
C GLY A 309 9.57 16.32 15.41
N LEU A 310 10.73 16.63 14.85
CA LEU A 310 11.49 17.84 15.15
C LEU A 310 10.71 19.11 14.74
N ILE A 311 10.14 19.16 13.56
CA ILE A 311 9.31 20.28 13.08
C ILE A 311 8.06 20.43 13.97
N ALA A 312 7.44 19.33 14.38
CA ALA A 312 6.31 19.34 15.29
C ALA A 312 6.72 19.85 16.68
N GLY A 313 7.98 19.74 17.07
CA GLY A 313 8.49 20.10 18.39
C GLY A 313 8.19 19.03 19.44
N MET A 314 8.12 17.77 19.04
CA MET A 314 7.90 16.64 19.94
C MET A 314 9.09 16.41 20.83
N LYS A 315 8.83 16.00 22.07
CA LYS A 315 9.86 15.52 22.98
C LYS A 315 10.22 14.07 22.63
N GLU A 316 11.40 13.61 23.06
CA GLU A 316 11.88 12.26 22.77
C GLU A 316 10.89 11.18 23.20
N ASP A 317 10.39 11.24 24.42
CA ASP A 317 9.44 10.28 24.95
C ASP A 317 8.10 10.27 24.17
N GLU A 318 7.63 11.43 23.77
CA GLU A 318 6.44 11.58 22.93
C GLU A 318 6.68 10.97 21.53
N PHE A 319 7.81 11.30 20.91
CA PHE A 319 8.20 10.78 19.59
C PHE A 319 8.24 9.24 19.61
N VAL A 320 9.00 8.66 20.55
CA VAL A 320 9.16 7.20 20.66
C VAL A 320 7.83 6.50 20.87
N ASN A 321 7.00 7.02 21.80
CA ASN A 321 5.69 6.42 22.07
C ASN A 321 4.75 6.47 20.84
N LYS A 322 4.74 7.60 20.12
CA LYS A 322 3.91 7.76 18.93
C LYS A 322 4.40 6.91 17.74
N PHE A 323 5.72 6.83 17.58
CA PHE A 323 6.34 5.99 16.55
C PHE A 323 6.02 4.49 16.80
N ILE A 324 6.23 4.01 18.03
CA ILE A 324 5.92 2.61 18.40
C ILE A 324 4.42 2.32 18.24
N ALA A 325 3.54 3.23 18.66
CA ALA A 325 2.11 3.05 18.49
C ALA A 325 1.71 2.91 17.02
N GLY A 326 2.21 3.82 16.16
CA GLY A 326 1.94 3.74 14.72
C GLY A 326 2.50 2.48 14.06
N SER A 327 3.69 2.01 14.47
CA SER A 327 4.24 0.72 14.02
C SER A 327 3.36 -0.45 14.45
N ALA A 328 2.84 -0.41 15.68
CA ALA A 328 1.97 -1.46 16.22
C ALA A 328 0.61 -1.56 15.49
N ASP A 329 0.10 -0.46 14.96
CA ASP A 329 -1.14 -0.45 14.16
C ASP A 329 -1.02 -1.33 12.90
N LEU A 330 0.19 -1.50 12.36
CA LEU A 330 0.46 -2.32 11.17
C LEU A 330 1.00 -3.73 11.49
N ILE A 331 1.06 -4.14 12.76
CA ILE A 331 1.62 -5.44 13.14
C ILE A 331 0.86 -6.60 12.51
N SER A 332 -0.46 -6.49 12.36
CA SER A 332 -1.28 -7.53 11.73
C SER A 332 -0.95 -7.70 10.25
N VAL A 333 -0.61 -6.61 9.56
CA VAL A 333 -0.19 -6.62 8.15
C VAL A 333 1.16 -7.32 8.03
N ALA A 334 2.12 -6.97 8.88
CA ALA A 334 3.43 -7.61 8.92
C ALA A 334 3.32 -9.13 9.15
N PHE A 335 2.46 -9.56 10.08
CA PHE A 335 2.20 -10.99 10.30
C PHE A 335 1.57 -11.69 9.10
N ILE A 336 0.62 -11.07 8.42
CA ILE A 336 -0.03 -11.65 7.23
C ILE A 336 0.98 -11.85 6.09
N ILE A 337 1.90 -10.90 5.93
CA ILE A 337 2.92 -10.95 4.86
C ILE A 337 4.01 -11.98 5.17
N ALA A 338 4.38 -12.15 6.44
CA ALA A 338 5.38 -13.10 6.86
C ALA A 338 4.94 -14.57 6.74
N VAL A 339 3.63 -14.84 6.75
CA VAL A 339 3.05 -16.19 6.63
C VAL A 339 2.75 -16.55 5.19
#